data_333b22499e26a0d8e7c9ea76acb4abe2
#
_entry.id   333b22499e26a0d8e7c9ea76acb4abe2
#
_cell.length_a   1.000
_cell.length_b   1.000
_cell.length_c   1.000
_cell.angle_alpha   90.00
_cell.angle_beta   90.00
_cell.angle_gamma   90.00
#
_symmetry.space_group_name_H-M   'P 1'
#
loop_
_entity.id
_entity.type
_entity.pdbx_description
1 polymer ?
#
loop_
_entity_poly.entity_id
_entity_poly.type
_entity_poly.pdbx_seq_one_letter_code
_entity_poly.pdbx_strand_id
1 'polypeptide(L)'
;MKKGRSLENGNMNQIYAAKTNHITNPVGFLLNPVVFSWKVRECRGKNQRCARILVAKDETFADVLWDTGEAKLDSLAVKAEMNLEPCTRYYWKVIVTTDADEVLESDVQFFETAKRDEPWVGKWITCDSRMERHPIFSKRIIPRGKVKKARLYLCGLGLYEAYFTDGEKTETDILKSAKIGEEYLTPYCNNYNQWLQYQTYDVTAQMQREGVLSVLLGNGWYKGRFGLNQTEQKGFYGDEWKLLVEVHLEYEDGTQEIIGTDDTWEVTRSNLFFSNIYDGEKRDDTLEPVEPVSAQLAEAPQGRLTERLSLPVTVHEQFTPKELIHTPKDEWVFDLGQEITGIFKLHVHEPKGKEIRIQTGEILQDGCFYNENLRTALSEYVYISDGEEKDIVPHFTFYGYRYVKISGVTNVSCEDFTGMALYSDYEGTGSIQTGNELVNQLISNVEWGMKDNFLDVPTDCPQRDERMGWTGDTQVFSGTACYLADTYAFYRKYLYDLYKEQLIAGGMVPEVVPTFGPSKCSCAWGDAACIVPWNVYLFSGDAAILEQQFDSMKAWVDYIRKVDGEHHGWRHSFHYGDWLALDRVGAAAGNVYGCLLYTSPSPRDGATS
;
A
#
# COMPACT_ATOMS: atom_id res chain seq x y z
N MET A 1 -17.09 -1.85 16.51
CA MET A 1 -17.03 -0.80 17.56
C MET A 1 -15.61 -0.75 18.11
N LYS A 2 -14.77 0.16 17.62
CA LYS A 2 -13.52 0.47 18.35
C LYS A 2 -13.95 0.88 19.75
N LYS A 3 -13.58 0.08 20.76
CA LYS A 3 -13.51 0.60 22.13
C LYS A 3 -12.63 1.82 22.04
N GLY A 4 -13.22 3.00 22.20
CA GLY A 4 -12.45 4.21 22.41
C GLY A 4 -11.36 3.89 23.43
N ARG A 5 -10.10 4.15 23.08
CA ARG A 5 -9.05 4.17 24.08
C ARG A 5 -9.58 5.05 25.19
N SER A 6 -9.85 4.45 26.34
CA SER A 6 -10.14 5.18 27.55
C SER A 6 -9.03 6.21 27.68
N LEU A 7 -9.42 7.46 27.71
CA LEU A 7 -8.54 8.56 28.13
C LEU A 7 -8.15 8.26 29.58
N GLU A 8 -7.10 7.46 29.76
CA GLU A 8 -6.37 7.47 31.01
C GLU A 8 -5.77 8.88 31.12
N ASN A 9 -6.02 9.54 32.24
CA ASN A 9 -5.45 10.84 32.65
C ASN A 9 -3.92 10.73 32.84
N GLY A 10 -3.20 10.40 31.78
CA GLY A 10 -1.78 10.61 31.63
C GLY A 10 -1.58 11.95 30.90
N ASN A 11 -0.62 12.76 31.34
CA ASN A 11 -0.22 14.02 30.70
C ASN A 11 -0.18 13.83 29.17
N MET A 12 -1.22 14.28 28.45
CA MET A 12 -1.19 14.25 27.00
C MET A 12 -0.07 15.19 26.55
N ASN A 13 0.86 14.67 25.76
CA ASN A 13 1.97 15.48 25.26
C ASN A 13 1.43 16.66 24.45
N GLN A 14 1.88 17.87 24.77
CA GLN A 14 1.43 19.10 24.12
C GLN A 14 1.94 19.20 22.68
N ILE A 15 3.08 18.56 22.37
CA ILE A 15 3.55 18.36 20.99
C ILE A 15 3.10 16.97 20.56
N TYR A 16 2.39 16.91 19.45
CA TYR A 16 1.83 15.68 18.90
C TYR A 16 1.99 15.62 17.37
N ALA A 17 1.65 14.50 16.75
CA ALA A 17 1.81 14.26 15.31
C ALA A 17 3.21 14.65 14.80
N ALA A 18 4.24 14.38 15.61
CA ALA A 18 5.63 14.55 15.23
C ALA A 18 6.00 13.46 14.21
N LYS A 19 6.31 13.85 12.96
CA LYS A 19 6.47 12.94 11.82
C LYS A 19 7.74 13.23 11.05
N THR A 20 8.29 12.20 10.43
CA THR A 20 9.35 12.28 9.41
C THR A 20 8.74 11.94 8.07
N ASN A 21 8.80 12.86 7.10
CA ASN A 21 8.19 12.71 5.76
C ASN A 21 6.70 12.32 5.85
N HIS A 22 5.96 12.94 6.78
CA HIS A 22 4.53 12.70 7.07
C HIS A 22 4.20 11.27 7.56
N ILE A 23 5.22 10.50 7.99
CA ILE A 23 5.06 9.14 8.54
C ILE A 23 5.58 9.14 9.98
N THR A 24 4.86 8.48 10.88
CA THR A 24 5.29 8.28 12.27
C THR A 24 6.32 7.15 12.32
N ASN A 25 7.54 7.46 12.79
CA ASN A 25 8.63 6.51 13.00
C ASN A 25 8.89 5.59 11.77
N PRO A 26 9.14 6.13 10.57
CA PRO A 26 9.31 5.32 9.36
C PRO A 26 10.55 4.43 9.43
N VAL A 27 10.40 3.16 8.99
CA VAL A 27 11.48 2.19 8.86
C VAL A 27 11.61 1.75 7.40
N GLY A 28 12.78 1.95 6.82
CA GLY A 28 13.07 1.48 5.47
C GLY A 28 12.43 2.27 4.34
N PHE A 29 11.86 3.44 4.61
CA PHE A 29 11.30 4.32 3.58
C PHE A 29 12.36 5.14 2.86
N LEU A 30 12.08 5.53 1.63
CA LEU A 30 12.87 6.50 0.87
C LEU A 30 12.74 7.89 1.51
N LEU A 31 13.72 8.28 2.29
CA LEU A 31 13.79 9.55 3.02
C LEU A 31 14.72 10.54 2.31
N ASN A 32 14.30 11.07 1.17
CA ASN A 32 15.06 12.07 0.41
C ASN A 32 14.09 13.09 -0.23
N PRO A 33 14.10 14.36 0.26
CA PRO A 33 14.78 14.84 1.48
C PRO A 33 14.14 14.30 2.77
N VAL A 34 14.84 14.45 3.90
CA VAL A 34 14.23 14.28 5.23
C VAL A 34 13.48 15.55 5.59
N VAL A 35 12.21 15.42 5.95
CA VAL A 35 11.35 16.54 6.36
C VAL A 35 10.71 16.21 7.69
N PHE A 36 10.82 17.12 8.67
CA PHE A 36 10.18 17.01 9.97
C PHE A 36 8.96 17.89 10.07
N SER A 37 7.91 17.38 10.72
CA SER A 37 6.69 18.14 11.02
C SER A 37 6.15 17.80 12.41
N TRP A 38 5.41 18.72 13.01
CA TRP A 38 4.76 18.54 14.31
C TRP A 38 3.59 19.48 14.48
N LYS A 39 2.73 19.17 15.46
CA LYS A 39 1.60 20.00 15.89
C LYS A 39 1.69 20.27 17.40
N VAL A 40 1.15 21.41 17.85
CA VAL A 40 1.08 21.80 19.26
C VAL A 40 -0.36 22.00 19.68
N ARG A 41 -0.72 21.56 20.89
CA ARG A 41 -2.06 21.74 21.47
C ARG A 41 -1.96 22.06 22.97
N GLU A 42 -3.06 22.55 23.54
CA GLU A 42 -3.23 22.73 24.98
C GLU A 42 -2.09 23.50 25.67
N CYS A 43 -1.53 24.52 24.97
CA CYS A 43 -0.51 25.40 25.51
C CYS A 43 -1.09 26.80 25.83
N ARG A 44 -0.37 27.56 26.65
CA ARG A 44 -0.77 28.94 27.01
C ARG A 44 -0.55 29.93 25.86
N GLY A 45 0.47 29.67 25.04
CA GLY A 45 0.76 30.46 23.86
C GLY A 45 -0.23 30.22 22.75
N LYS A 46 -0.41 31.22 21.87
CA LYS A 46 -1.24 31.12 20.65
C LYS A 46 -0.41 30.79 19.42
N ASN A 47 0.87 31.12 19.45
CA ASN A 47 1.79 30.93 18.33
C ASN A 47 3.11 30.32 18.80
N GLN A 48 3.74 29.56 17.92
CA GLN A 48 5.13 29.16 18.06
C GLN A 48 6.02 30.39 17.79
N ARG A 49 6.86 30.75 18.76
CA ARG A 49 7.84 31.83 18.59
C ARG A 49 9.10 31.33 17.89
N CYS A 50 9.61 30.20 18.37
CA CYS A 50 10.72 29.48 17.76
C CYS A 50 10.64 27.98 18.09
N ALA A 51 11.41 27.17 17.37
CA ALA A 51 11.60 25.78 17.69
C ALA A 51 13.06 25.37 17.46
N ARG A 52 13.46 24.24 18.04
CA ARG A 52 14.76 23.60 17.86
C ARG A 52 14.55 22.13 17.63
N ILE A 53 15.14 21.58 16.58
CA ILE A 53 15.15 20.13 16.31
C ILE A 53 16.54 19.60 16.59
N LEU A 54 16.59 18.45 17.30
CA LEU A 54 17.80 17.68 17.57
C LEU A 54 17.67 16.32 16.92
N VAL A 55 18.72 15.86 16.24
CA VAL A 55 18.82 14.51 15.67
C VAL A 55 20.11 13.85 16.17
N ALA A 56 20.04 12.60 16.61
CA ALA A 56 21.15 11.80 17.12
C ALA A 56 21.05 10.34 16.67
N LYS A 57 22.13 9.56 16.87
CA LYS A 57 22.11 8.10 16.68
C LYS A 57 21.68 7.31 17.92
N ASP A 58 21.50 7.99 19.05
CA ASP A 58 21.08 7.39 20.31
C ASP A 58 19.94 8.18 20.96
N GLU A 59 19.10 7.52 21.74
CA GLU A 59 17.92 8.11 22.41
C GLU A 59 18.26 9.13 23.48
N THR A 60 19.51 9.14 23.97
CA THR A 60 19.96 10.06 25.04
C THR A 60 20.45 11.39 24.50
N PHE A 61 20.62 11.50 23.17
CA PHE A 61 21.18 12.67 22.48
C PHE A 61 22.58 13.04 23.01
N ALA A 62 23.41 12.04 23.41
CA ALA A 62 24.77 12.24 23.88
C ALA A 62 25.69 12.77 22.76
N ASP A 63 25.45 12.35 21.51
CA ASP A 63 26.13 12.81 20.32
C ASP A 63 25.13 13.32 19.28
N VAL A 64 24.86 14.63 19.29
CA VAL A 64 23.91 15.29 18.39
C VAL A 64 24.55 15.47 17.01
N LEU A 65 23.95 14.85 16.00
CA LEU A 65 24.42 14.91 14.61
C LEU A 65 23.92 16.15 13.88
N TRP A 66 22.72 16.60 14.20
CA TRP A 66 22.11 17.75 13.55
C TRP A 66 21.25 18.52 14.55
N ASP A 67 21.46 19.83 14.57
CA ASP A 67 20.82 20.76 15.50
C ASP A 67 20.52 22.06 14.76
N THR A 68 19.25 22.45 14.71
CA THR A 68 18.84 23.72 14.09
C THR A 68 19.22 24.94 14.93
N GLY A 69 19.58 24.75 16.20
CA GLY A 69 19.50 25.83 17.19
C GLY A 69 18.07 26.33 17.35
N GLU A 70 17.87 27.35 18.18
CA GLU A 70 16.59 28.04 18.28
C GLU A 70 16.37 28.93 17.03
N ALA A 71 15.35 28.59 16.24
CA ALA A 71 15.06 29.29 14.99
C ALA A 71 13.54 29.42 14.75
N LYS A 72 13.15 30.34 13.88
CA LYS A 72 11.79 30.42 13.38
C LYS A 72 11.59 29.32 12.35
N LEU A 73 11.19 28.14 12.79
CA LEU A 73 10.93 26.98 11.95
C LEU A 73 9.44 26.90 11.62
N ASP A 74 9.14 26.46 10.39
CA ASP A 74 7.77 26.11 10.03
C ASP A 74 7.45 24.70 10.53
N SER A 75 6.49 24.56 11.43
CA SER A 75 6.12 23.25 11.99
C SER A 75 5.45 22.32 10.99
N LEU A 76 5.06 22.79 9.83
CA LEU A 76 4.48 21.98 8.78
C LEU A 76 5.56 21.20 8.00
N ALA A 77 6.74 21.83 7.77
CA ALA A 77 7.80 21.18 6.99
C ALA A 77 9.17 21.80 7.27
N VAL A 78 10.03 21.09 7.99
CA VAL A 78 11.43 21.47 8.18
C VAL A 78 12.31 20.47 7.44
N LYS A 79 12.88 20.91 6.33
CA LYS A 79 13.83 20.13 5.54
C LYS A 79 15.17 20.06 6.26
N ALA A 80 15.67 18.86 6.48
CA ALA A 80 16.95 18.62 7.12
C ALA A 80 18.01 18.24 6.08
N GLU A 81 19.11 18.95 6.09
CA GLU A 81 20.30 18.64 5.28
C GLU A 81 21.27 17.82 6.12
N MET A 82 21.23 16.51 5.97
CA MET A 82 22.03 15.54 6.73
C MET A 82 22.59 14.46 5.81
N ASN A 83 23.81 14.02 6.09
CA ASN A 83 24.34 12.80 5.49
C ASN A 83 23.86 11.59 6.29
N LEU A 84 22.94 10.83 5.74
CA LEU A 84 22.43 9.63 6.37
C LEU A 84 23.25 8.42 5.96
N GLU A 85 23.60 7.59 6.94
CA GLU A 85 24.22 6.28 6.73
C GLU A 85 23.15 5.23 6.38
N PRO A 86 23.45 4.19 5.61
CA PRO A 86 22.52 3.10 5.35
C PRO A 86 22.24 2.27 6.62
N CYS A 87 21.12 1.56 6.65
CA CYS A 87 20.71 0.62 7.72
C CYS A 87 20.77 1.19 9.14
N THR A 88 20.61 2.52 9.28
CA THR A 88 20.88 3.25 10.51
C THR A 88 19.61 3.88 11.06
N ARG A 89 19.38 3.70 12.37
CA ARG A 89 18.31 4.37 13.10
C ARG A 89 18.81 5.70 13.64
N TYR A 90 17.99 6.74 13.45
CA TYR A 90 18.18 8.09 13.96
C TYR A 90 17.02 8.43 14.87
N TYR A 91 17.31 9.09 15.97
CA TYR A 91 16.33 9.60 16.94
C TYR A 91 16.26 11.10 16.84
N TRP A 92 15.07 11.65 16.99
CA TRP A 92 14.90 13.09 16.95
C TRP A 92 13.81 13.56 17.89
N LYS A 93 13.90 14.81 18.27
CA LYS A 93 12.90 15.52 19.06
C LYS A 93 12.86 16.99 18.67
N VAL A 94 11.74 17.63 18.97
CA VAL A 94 11.55 19.07 18.79
C VAL A 94 11.26 19.75 20.13
N ILE A 95 11.88 20.89 20.35
CA ILE A 95 11.64 21.79 21.48
C ILE A 95 11.01 23.05 20.92
N VAL A 96 9.80 23.39 21.37
CA VAL A 96 9.03 24.54 20.93
C VAL A 96 8.94 25.58 22.03
N THR A 97 9.23 26.84 21.72
CA THR A 97 8.98 27.98 22.61
C THR A 97 7.81 28.78 22.05
N THR A 98 6.77 28.97 22.85
CA THR A 98 5.57 29.72 22.48
C THR A 98 5.75 31.23 22.70
N ASP A 99 4.80 32.03 22.19
CA ASP A 99 4.74 33.47 22.43
C ASP A 99 4.36 33.87 23.88
N ALA A 100 4.01 32.87 24.72
CA ALA A 100 3.82 33.02 26.17
C ALA A 100 5.04 32.54 26.99
N ASP A 101 6.22 32.41 26.36
CA ASP A 101 7.47 31.92 26.97
C ASP A 101 7.34 30.52 27.59
N GLU A 102 6.43 29.72 27.12
CA GLU A 102 6.29 28.30 27.50
C GLU A 102 7.19 27.45 26.63
N VAL A 103 8.00 26.59 27.25
CA VAL A 103 8.90 25.65 26.56
C VAL A 103 8.30 24.27 26.62
N LEU A 104 8.07 23.68 25.46
CA LEU A 104 7.48 22.36 25.27
C LEU A 104 8.50 21.45 24.58
N GLU A 105 8.54 20.18 24.96
CA GLU A 105 9.41 19.19 24.34
C GLU A 105 8.57 17.98 23.87
N SER A 106 8.85 17.47 22.66
CA SER A 106 8.17 16.29 22.15
C SER A 106 8.70 15.01 22.79
N ASP A 107 7.93 13.92 22.69
CA ASP A 107 8.50 12.58 22.84
C ASP A 107 9.60 12.37 21.79
N VAL A 108 10.55 11.50 22.12
CA VAL A 108 11.59 11.08 21.18
C VAL A 108 10.93 10.26 20.07
N GLN A 109 11.13 10.71 18.84
CA GLN A 109 10.74 10.00 17.63
C GLN A 109 11.98 9.38 16.99
N PHE A 110 11.77 8.49 16.03
CA PHE A 110 12.86 7.93 15.24
C PHE A 110 12.51 7.83 13.75
N PHE A 111 13.51 7.67 12.94
CA PHE A 111 13.40 7.11 11.60
C PHE A 111 14.58 6.18 11.35
N GLU A 112 14.40 5.19 10.47
CA GLU A 112 15.45 4.25 10.14
C GLU A 112 15.63 4.17 8.63
N THR A 113 16.86 4.43 8.17
CA THR A 113 17.20 4.32 6.76
C THR A 113 17.22 2.85 6.32
N ALA A 114 16.84 2.61 5.08
CA ALA A 114 17.00 1.33 4.43
C ALA A 114 18.46 1.14 3.94
N LYS A 115 18.69 0.19 3.03
CA LYS A 115 20.04 -0.11 2.47
C LYS A 115 20.65 1.05 1.67
N ARG A 116 19.83 1.95 1.11
CA ARG A 116 20.30 3.05 0.26
C ARG A 116 21.16 2.51 -0.88
N ASP A 117 22.42 2.96 -0.96
CA ASP A 117 23.37 2.55 -1.99
C ASP A 117 24.22 1.33 -1.58
N GLU A 118 23.94 0.69 -0.43
CA GLU A 118 24.63 -0.55 -0.08
C GLU A 118 24.32 -1.68 -1.06
N PRO A 119 25.35 -2.37 -1.58
CA PRO A 119 25.14 -3.48 -2.49
C PRO A 119 24.43 -4.64 -1.79
N TRP A 120 23.60 -5.36 -2.53
CA TRP A 120 23.01 -6.60 -2.09
C TRP A 120 24.04 -7.73 -2.13
N VAL A 121 24.15 -8.46 -1.04
CA VAL A 121 24.90 -9.73 -0.92
C VAL A 121 24.06 -10.87 -1.47
N GLY A 122 22.74 -10.83 -1.16
CA GLY A 122 21.77 -11.76 -1.69
C GLY A 122 21.64 -11.69 -3.21
N LYS A 123 21.33 -12.82 -3.82
CA LYS A 123 21.09 -12.96 -5.25
C LYS A 123 19.60 -13.19 -5.49
N TRP A 124 19.10 -12.75 -6.64
CA TRP A 124 17.75 -13.14 -7.05
C TRP A 124 17.69 -14.64 -7.25
N ILE A 125 16.67 -15.26 -6.64
CA ILE A 125 16.38 -16.69 -6.77
C ILE A 125 14.98 -16.90 -7.34
N THR A 126 14.79 -18.05 -7.97
CA THR A 126 13.53 -18.51 -8.56
C THR A 126 13.32 -19.99 -8.32
N CYS A 127 12.23 -20.53 -8.81
CA CYS A 127 11.89 -21.94 -8.80
C CYS A 127 11.62 -22.47 -10.21
N ASP A 128 11.39 -23.76 -10.37
CA ASP A 128 11.01 -24.36 -11.66
C ASP A 128 9.70 -23.70 -12.16
N SER A 129 9.74 -23.11 -13.36
CA SER A 129 8.61 -22.44 -14.00
C SER A 129 7.39 -23.36 -14.25
N ARG A 130 7.59 -24.69 -14.25
CA ARG A 130 6.52 -25.69 -14.39
C ARG A 130 5.79 -25.99 -13.07
N MET A 131 6.13 -25.28 -12.00
CA MET A 131 5.48 -25.46 -10.72
C MET A 131 4.03 -24.95 -10.80
N GLU A 132 3.06 -25.83 -10.62
CA GLU A 132 1.64 -25.49 -10.66
C GLU A 132 1.12 -24.86 -9.35
N ARG A 133 1.78 -25.17 -8.22
CA ARG A 133 1.45 -24.66 -6.89
C ARG A 133 2.38 -23.51 -6.53
N HIS A 134 1.89 -22.55 -5.79
CA HIS A 134 2.66 -21.39 -5.35
C HIS A 134 3.87 -21.79 -4.51
N PRO A 135 5.07 -21.22 -4.77
CA PRO A 135 6.30 -21.63 -4.10
C PRO A 135 6.41 -21.04 -2.69
N ILE A 136 7.00 -21.81 -1.81
CA ILE A 136 7.52 -21.37 -0.51
C ILE A 136 9.04 -21.50 -0.58
N PHE A 137 9.74 -20.38 -0.41
CA PHE A 137 11.20 -20.34 -0.27
C PHE A 137 11.54 -20.33 1.21
N SER A 138 12.44 -21.18 1.63
CA SER A 138 12.78 -21.34 3.05
C SER A 138 14.28 -21.36 3.29
N LYS A 139 14.68 -20.80 4.44
CA LYS A 139 16.06 -20.83 4.94
C LYS A 139 16.07 -21.00 6.45
N ARG A 140 16.78 -22.03 6.91
CA ARG A 140 17.11 -22.17 8.34
C ARG A 140 18.13 -21.10 8.74
N ILE A 141 17.82 -20.37 9.80
CA ILE A 141 18.67 -19.33 10.36
C ILE A 141 19.10 -19.75 11.75
N ILE A 142 20.42 -19.77 12.00
CA ILE A 142 21.04 -20.14 13.26
C ILE A 142 21.93 -18.97 13.69
N PRO A 143 21.43 -18.07 14.55
CA PRO A 143 22.25 -16.97 15.04
C PRO A 143 23.47 -17.47 15.84
N ARG A 144 24.65 -16.87 15.59
CA ARG A 144 25.90 -17.28 16.24
C ARG A 144 26.02 -16.87 17.70
N GLY A 145 25.19 -15.93 18.14
CA GLY A 145 25.22 -15.35 19.47
C GLY A 145 23.96 -14.56 19.78
N LYS A 146 23.99 -13.80 20.87
CA LYS A 146 22.86 -12.96 21.24
C LYS A 146 22.72 -11.78 20.28
N VAL A 147 21.57 -11.70 19.63
CA VAL A 147 21.27 -10.67 18.63
C VAL A 147 20.86 -9.38 19.32
N LYS A 148 21.56 -8.29 19.02
CA LYS A 148 21.24 -6.93 19.48
C LYS A 148 20.20 -6.27 18.57
N LYS A 149 20.35 -6.44 17.25
CA LYS A 149 19.46 -5.86 16.22
C LYS A 149 19.41 -6.80 15.03
N ALA A 150 18.21 -7.02 14.48
CA ALA A 150 18.05 -7.73 13.22
C ALA A 150 17.07 -7.01 12.29
N ARG A 151 17.41 -6.97 11.00
CA ARG A 151 16.55 -6.42 9.93
C ARG A 151 16.44 -7.40 8.79
N LEU A 152 15.19 -7.55 8.32
CA LEU A 152 14.87 -8.30 7.12
C LEU A 152 14.58 -7.30 6.00
N TYR A 153 15.36 -7.37 4.92
CA TYR A 153 15.13 -6.64 3.66
C TYR A 153 14.61 -7.63 2.63
N LEU A 154 13.45 -7.35 2.04
CA LEU A 154 12.77 -8.33 1.20
C LEU A 154 12.07 -7.68 0.01
N CYS A 155 12.25 -8.27 -1.20
CA CYS A 155 11.47 -7.99 -2.40
C CYS A 155 11.07 -9.30 -3.07
N GLY A 156 9.77 -9.51 -3.28
CA GLY A 156 9.22 -10.66 -4.02
C GLY A 156 8.55 -10.21 -5.32
N LEU A 157 8.65 -11.00 -6.36
CA LEU A 157 7.95 -10.86 -7.64
C LEU A 157 7.18 -12.15 -7.92
N GLY A 158 5.83 -12.23 -7.90
CA GLY A 158 4.76 -11.23 -7.58
C GLY A 158 4.62 -10.82 -6.12
N LEU A 159 3.46 -11.08 -5.51
CA LEU A 159 3.22 -10.74 -4.11
C LEU A 159 3.91 -11.74 -3.18
N TYR A 160 4.16 -11.32 -1.93
CA TYR A 160 4.77 -12.21 -0.94
C TYR A 160 4.18 -12.02 0.46
N GLU A 161 4.28 -13.08 1.24
CA GLU A 161 4.15 -13.06 2.69
C GLU A 161 5.31 -13.82 3.31
N ALA A 162 5.91 -13.26 4.37
CA ALA A 162 7.03 -13.84 5.09
C ALA A 162 6.59 -14.38 6.46
N TYR A 163 7.15 -15.50 6.87
CA TYR A 163 6.81 -16.20 8.10
C TYR A 163 8.06 -16.67 8.82
N PHE A 164 7.97 -16.81 10.13
CA PHE A 164 9.05 -17.38 10.93
C PHE A 164 8.51 -18.50 11.83
N THR A 165 9.13 -19.66 11.72
CA THR A 165 8.83 -20.84 12.53
C THR A 165 9.98 -21.10 13.46
N ASP A 166 9.71 -21.21 14.77
CA ASP A 166 10.74 -21.57 15.76
C ASP A 166 11.19 -23.02 15.62
N GLY A 167 12.50 -23.24 15.78
CA GLY A 167 13.10 -24.57 15.78
C GLY A 167 13.60 -25.06 14.42
N GLU A 168 13.84 -26.35 14.29
CA GLU A 168 14.54 -26.96 13.14
C GLU A 168 13.63 -27.30 11.96
N LYS A 169 12.34 -27.42 12.18
CA LYS A 169 11.41 -27.95 11.18
C LYS A 169 10.65 -26.82 10.49
N THR A 170 10.65 -26.86 9.17
CA THR A 170 9.66 -26.13 8.37
C THR A 170 8.27 -26.62 8.73
N GLU A 171 7.37 -25.72 9.11
CA GLU A 171 5.95 -26.05 9.28
C GLU A 171 5.38 -26.52 7.94
N THR A 172 4.70 -27.66 7.91
CA THR A 172 4.09 -28.20 6.67
C THR A 172 2.97 -27.30 6.15
N ASP A 173 2.27 -26.61 7.06
CA ASP A 173 1.37 -25.52 6.74
C ASP A 173 1.99 -24.21 7.25
N ILE A 174 2.69 -23.49 6.37
CA ILE A 174 3.36 -22.21 6.68
C ILE A 174 2.41 -21.18 7.31
N LEU A 175 1.11 -21.26 7.00
CA LEU A 175 0.11 -20.30 7.49
C LEU A 175 -0.20 -20.48 8.99
N LYS A 176 0.28 -21.59 9.60
CA LYS A 176 0.27 -21.77 11.06
C LYS A 176 1.45 -21.10 11.76
N SER A 177 2.45 -20.62 10.99
CA SER A 177 3.61 -19.92 11.52
C SER A 177 3.32 -18.44 11.77
N ALA A 178 4.19 -17.77 12.54
CA ALA A 178 4.05 -16.35 12.80
C ALA A 178 4.41 -15.52 11.55
N LYS A 179 3.44 -14.79 11.01
CA LYS A 179 3.66 -13.86 9.89
C LYS A 179 4.58 -12.71 10.34
N ILE A 180 5.51 -12.33 9.49
CA ILE A 180 6.37 -11.16 9.67
C ILE A 180 5.67 -9.95 9.04
N GLY A 181 5.39 -8.94 9.89
CA GLY A 181 4.62 -7.77 9.48
C GLY A 181 3.12 -8.04 9.41
N GLU A 182 2.33 -6.96 9.38
CA GLU A 182 0.87 -7.01 9.32
C GLU A 182 0.35 -6.66 7.92
N GLU A 183 1.24 -6.47 6.97
CA GLU A 183 0.96 -5.97 5.62
C GLU A 183 0.40 -7.06 4.70
N TYR A 184 -0.42 -6.62 3.75
CA TYR A 184 -0.94 -7.43 2.65
C TYR A 184 -0.50 -6.82 1.32
N LEU A 185 -0.51 -7.61 0.26
CA LEU A 185 -0.25 -7.19 -1.13
C LEU A 185 1.16 -6.63 -1.37
N THR A 186 2.14 -6.93 -0.50
CA THR A 186 3.54 -6.55 -0.71
C THR A 186 4.16 -7.29 -1.91
N PRO A 187 5.05 -6.68 -2.72
CA PRO A 187 5.67 -5.36 -2.60
C PRO A 187 4.87 -4.23 -3.24
N TYR A 188 3.57 -4.38 -3.44
CA TYR A 188 2.64 -3.39 -3.97
C TYR A 188 2.66 -3.21 -5.49
N CYS A 189 1.81 -2.28 -5.97
CA CYS A 189 1.58 -2.03 -7.39
C CYS A 189 2.51 -0.94 -7.93
N ASN A 190 3.44 -1.31 -8.81
CA ASN A 190 4.26 -0.35 -9.55
C ASN A 190 4.52 -0.83 -10.97
N ASN A 191 5.13 0.00 -11.79
CA ASN A 191 5.70 -0.46 -13.06
C ASN A 191 7.00 -1.21 -12.78
N TYR A 192 6.91 -2.54 -12.66
CA TYR A 192 8.04 -3.40 -12.31
C TYR A 192 9.19 -3.40 -13.33
N ASN A 193 8.97 -2.88 -14.54
CA ASN A 193 10.03 -2.67 -15.52
C ASN A 193 10.82 -1.38 -15.26
N GLN A 194 10.29 -0.44 -14.46
CA GLN A 194 10.92 0.83 -14.14
C GLN A 194 11.57 0.82 -12.77
N TRP A 195 10.86 0.33 -11.77
CA TRP A 195 11.37 0.28 -10.41
C TRP A 195 10.66 -0.78 -9.58
N LEU A 196 11.36 -1.22 -8.55
CA LEU A 196 10.91 -2.20 -7.56
C LEU A 196 11.14 -1.62 -6.18
N GLN A 197 10.24 -1.86 -5.27
CA GLN A 197 10.46 -1.50 -3.89
C GLN A 197 10.67 -2.73 -3.02
N TYR A 198 11.61 -2.63 -2.07
CA TYR A 198 11.79 -3.63 -1.05
C TYR A 198 11.29 -3.09 0.30
N GLN A 199 10.77 -3.98 1.12
CA GLN A 199 10.32 -3.69 2.47
C GLN A 199 11.42 -4.00 3.48
N THR A 200 11.36 -3.31 4.61
CA THR A 200 12.27 -3.50 5.75
C THR A 200 11.45 -3.84 6.97
N TYR A 201 11.78 -4.97 7.63
CA TYR A 201 11.11 -5.42 8.85
C TYR A 201 12.09 -5.54 10.00
N ASP A 202 11.65 -5.14 11.21
CA ASP A 202 12.36 -5.44 12.44
C ASP A 202 12.05 -6.90 12.84
N VAL A 203 13.04 -7.74 12.74
CA VAL A 203 12.95 -9.18 13.10
C VAL A 203 13.83 -9.54 14.28
N THR A 204 14.19 -8.53 15.10
CA THR A 204 15.09 -8.72 16.25
C THR A 204 14.55 -9.75 17.24
N ALA A 205 13.24 -9.77 17.47
CA ALA A 205 12.62 -10.71 18.40
C ALA A 205 12.66 -12.16 17.87
N GLN A 206 12.43 -12.35 16.57
CA GLN A 206 12.48 -13.66 15.92
C GLN A 206 13.91 -14.22 15.90
N MET A 207 14.89 -13.37 15.64
CA MET A 207 16.30 -13.75 15.50
C MET A 207 17.03 -13.96 16.83
N GLN A 208 16.34 -13.96 17.98
CA GLN A 208 16.94 -14.35 19.28
C GLN A 208 17.18 -15.86 19.39
N ARG A 209 16.63 -16.64 18.51
CA ARG A 209 16.67 -18.09 18.50
C ARG A 209 16.75 -18.64 17.08
N GLU A 210 17.14 -19.90 16.99
CA GLU A 210 17.13 -20.65 15.76
C GLU A 210 15.70 -20.82 15.24
N GLY A 211 15.53 -20.74 13.91
CA GLY A 211 14.25 -20.98 13.26
C GLY A 211 14.35 -21.02 11.76
N VAL A 212 13.21 -21.14 11.10
CA VAL A 212 13.08 -21.15 9.64
C VAL A 212 12.34 -19.92 9.17
N LEU A 213 13.02 -19.10 8.36
CA LEU A 213 12.42 -18.03 7.60
C LEU A 213 11.83 -18.63 6.32
N SER A 214 10.55 -18.44 6.10
CA SER A 214 9.83 -18.92 4.92
C SER A 214 9.10 -17.78 4.23
N VAL A 215 9.13 -17.73 2.91
CA VAL A 215 8.47 -16.72 2.08
C VAL A 215 7.59 -17.41 1.04
N LEU A 216 6.28 -17.18 1.16
CA LEU A 216 5.26 -17.64 0.22
C LEU A 216 5.07 -16.57 -0.86
N LEU A 217 5.05 -16.95 -2.15
CA LEU A 217 4.84 -16.03 -3.27
C LEU A 217 3.50 -16.29 -3.95
N GLY A 218 2.78 -15.20 -4.27
CA GLY A 218 1.58 -15.17 -5.10
C GLY A 218 1.80 -14.51 -6.46
N ASN A 219 0.82 -14.53 -7.34
CA ASN A 219 0.96 -13.95 -8.68
C ASN A 219 0.92 -12.41 -8.67
N GLY A 220 -0.08 -11.82 -8.00
CA GLY A 220 -0.26 -10.39 -7.90
C GLY A 220 -0.29 -9.64 -9.24
N TRP A 221 0.13 -8.39 -9.22
CA TRP A 221 0.24 -7.54 -10.43
C TRP A 221 1.41 -7.91 -11.34
N TYR A 222 2.44 -8.59 -10.81
CA TYR A 222 3.62 -8.94 -11.58
C TYR A 222 3.36 -10.12 -12.54
N LYS A 223 2.85 -11.24 -12.00
CA LYS A 223 2.70 -12.52 -12.71
C LYS A 223 1.24 -12.84 -13.07
N GLY A 224 0.27 -12.26 -12.35
CA GLY A 224 -1.16 -12.45 -12.63
C GLY A 224 -1.64 -11.67 -13.84
N ARG A 225 -2.84 -12.00 -14.32
CA ARG A 225 -3.52 -11.15 -15.30
C ARG A 225 -3.92 -9.83 -14.65
N PHE A 226 -3.72 -8.75 -15.34
CA PHE A 226 -4.17 -7.42 -14.91
C PHE A 226 -4.45 -6.54 -16.12
N GLY A 227 -5.41 -5.63 -16.02
CA GLY A 227 -5.81 -4.74 -17.08
C GLY A 227 -7.28 -4.86 -17.46
N LEU A 228 -7.84 -3.79 -17.99
CA LEU A 228 -9.24 -3.70 -18.40
C LEU A 228 -9.58 -4.74 -19.49
N ASN A 229 -10.60 -5.56 -19.25
CA ASN A 229 -11.07 -6.62 -20.15
C ASN A 229 -10.01 -7.67 -20.56
N GLN A 230 -8.94 -7.81 -19.79
CA GLN A 230 -7.96 -8.87 -20.02
C GLN A 230 -8.50 -10.21 -19.51
N THR A 231 -8.57 -11.21 -20.39
CA THR A 231 -9.05 -12.56 -20.06
C THR A 231 -7.96 -13.62 -20.06
N GLU A 232 -6.81 -13.33 -20.69
CA GLU A 232 -5.68 -14.26 -20.70
C GLU A 232 -5.00 -14.29 -19.33
N GLN A 233 -4.78 -15.49 -18.80
CA GLN A 233 -4.05 -15.74 -17.55
C GLN A 233 -2.53 -15.62 -17.78
N LYS A 234 -2.09 -14.42 -18.20
CA LYS A 234 -0.69 -14.13 -18.51
C LYS A 234 -0.23 -12.91 -17.71
N GLY A 235 0.94 -13.04 -17.09
CA GLY A 235 1.60 -11.94 -16.41
C GLY A 235 1.96 -10.79 -17.35
N PHE A 236 1.67 -9.59 -16.94
CA PHE A 236 2.00 -8.39 -17.73
C PHE A 236 3.50 -8.06 -17.67
N TYR A 237 4.10 -8.21 -16.47
CA TYR A 237 5.50 -7.85 -16.22
C TYR A 237 6.46 -9.05 -16.24
N GLY A 238 5.97 -10.25 -15.93
CA GLY A 238 6.78 -11.45 -15.92
C GLY A 238 5.97 -12.71 -15.68
N ASP A 239 6.60 -13.86 -15.90
CA ASP A 239 6.03 -15.21 -15.79
C ASP A 239 6.75 -16.10 -14.75
N GLU A 240 7.84 -15.59 -14.15
CA GLU A 240 8.61 -16.28 -13.13
C GLU A 240 8.47 -15.60 -11.76
N TRP A 241 8.21 -16.38 -10.71
CA TRP A 241 8.36 -15.86 -9.34
C TRP A 241 9.84 -15.64 -9.04
N LYS A 242 10.16 -14.48 -8.46
CA LYS A 242 11.53 -14.15 -8.04
C LYS A 242 11.53 -13.64 -6.61
N LEU A 243 12.60 -13.93 -5.90
CA LEU A 243 12.77 -13.54 -4.51
C LEU A 243 14.18 -13.01 -4.28
N LEU A 244 14.26 -11.91 -3.52
CA LEU A 244 15.51 -11.35 -3.01
C LEU A 244 15.33 -11.04 -1.53
N VAL A 245 16.17 -11.61 -0.68
CA VAL A 245 16.13 -11.45 0.77
C VAL A 245 17.52 -11.21 1.32
N GLU A 246 17.61 -10.35 2.33
CA GLU A 246 18.74 -10.28 3.25
C GLU A 246 18.26 -10.13 4.68
N VAL A 247 18.85 -10.91 5.58
CA VAL A 247 18.74 -10.75 7.02
C VAL A 247 20.06 -10.20 7.54
N HIS A 248 20.03 -8.97 8.07
CA HIS A 248 21.19 -8.34 8.70
C HIS A 248 21.10 -8.53 10.20
N LEU A 249 22.10 -9.17 10.77
CA LEU A 249 22.23 -9.43 12.21
C LEU A 249 23.37 -8.62 12.79
N GLU A 250 23.10 -7.86 13.85
CA GLU A 250 24.09 -7.23 14.70
C GLU A 250 24.06 -7.95 16.05
N TYR A 251 25.20 -8.46 16.51
CA TYR A 251 25.33 -9.16 17.77
C TYR A 251 25.77 -8.23 18.92
N GLU A 252 25.52 -8.64 20.16
CA GLU A 252 25.93 -7.84 21.34
C GLU A 252 27.46 -7.64 21.48
N ASP A 253 28.26 -8.53 20.87
CA ASP A 253 29.74 -8.39 20.82
C ASP A 253 30.21 -7.39 19.72
N GLY A 254 29.27 -6.76 19.01
CA GLY A 254 29.54 -5.80 17.95
C GLY A 254 29.84 -6.42 16.58
N THR A 255 29.84 -7.74 16.46
CA THR A 255 30.02 -8.40 15.15
C THR A 255 28.72 -8.35 14.34
N GLN A 256 28.85 -8.44 13.01
CA GLN A 256 27.73 -8.43 12.09
C GLN A 256 27.73 -9.67 11.20
N GLU A 257 26.55 -10.06 10.73
CA GLU A 257 26.34 -11.13 9.77
C GLU A 257 25.21 -10.79 8.81
N ILE A 258 25.40 -11.12 7.54
CA ILE A 258 24.36 -10.97 6.50
C ILE A 258 24.06 -12.35 5.94
N ILE A 259 22.79 -12.76 5.99
CA ILE A 259 22.28 -13.97 5.39
C ILE A 259 21.44 -13.56 4.19
N GLY A 260 21.93 -13.79 2.98
CA GLY A 260 21.26 -13.45 1.72
C GLY A 260 20.64 -14.65 1.03
N THR A 261 19.79 -14.39 0.04
CA THR A 261 19.29 -15.42 -0.89
C THR A 261 20.38 -15.94 -1.79
N ASP A 262 20.44 -17.24 -1.97
CA ASP A 262 21.31 -17.98 -2.87
C ASP A 262 20.70 -19.36 -3.20
N ASP A 263 21.44 -20.22 -3.92
CA ASP A 263 21.03 -21.58 -4.29
C ASP A 263 21.02 -22.59 -3.13
N THR A 264 21.37 -22.16 -1.92
CA THR A 264 21.24 -22.97 -0.69
C THR A 264 19.89 -22.79 0.00
N TRP A 265 19.04 -21.91 -0.51
CA TRP A 265 17.65 -21.85 -0.09
C TRP A 265 16.87 -23.02 -0.63
N GLU A 266 15.89 -23.47 0.11
CA GLU A 266 15.00 -24.55 -0.26
C GLU A 266 13.69 -24.00 -0.82
N VAL A 267 13.11 -24.71 -1.79
CA VAL A 267 11.81 -24.40 -2.37
C VAL A 267 10.90 -25.61 -2.22
N THR A 268 9.73 -25.39 -1.63
CA THR A 268 8.64 -26.37 -1.59
C THR A 268 7.37 -25.76 -2.20
N ARG A 269 6.28 -26.52 -2.22
CA ARG A 269 4.99 -26.13 -2.80
C ARG A 269 3.95 -25.92 -1.70
N SER A 270 3.30 -24.78 -1.72
CA SER A 270 2.18 -24.50 -0.81
C SER A 270 0.92 -25.27 -1.21
N ASN A 271 -0.12 -25.18 -0.40
CA ASN A 271 -1.47 -25.65 -0.72
C ASN A 271 -2.28 -24.65 -1.59
N LEU A 272 -1.70 -23.49 -1.86
CA LEU A 272 -2.26 -22.49 -2.76
C LEU A 272 -1.82 -22.84 -4.20
N PHE A 273 -2.77 -23.10 -5.08
CA PHE A 273 -2.46 -23.47 -6.47
C PHE A 273 -2.96 -22.44 -7.50
N PHE A 274 -3.68 -21.42 -7.07
CA PHE A 274 -4.09 -20.32 -7.92
C PHE A 274 -4.24 -19.04 -7.08
N SER A 275 -3.74 -17.92 -7.58
CA SER A 275 -4.05 -16.59 -7.08
C SER A 275 -4.08 -15.57 -8.22
N ASN A 276 -5.00 -14.62 -8.16
CA ASN A 276 -5.09 -13.51 -9.09
C ASN A 276 -5.88 -12.37 -8.45
N ILE A 277 -5.47 -11.12 -8.70
CA ILE A 277 -6.12 -9.94 -8.12
C ILE A 277 -7.62 -9.90 -8.44
N TYR A 278 -8.02 -10.23 -9.67
CA TYR A 278 -9.44 -10.18 -10.08
C TYR A 278 -10.21 -11.46 -9.78
N ASP A 279 -9.54 -12.61 -9.91
CA ASP A 279 -10.23 -13.89 -9.89
C ASP A 279 -10.28 -14.50 -8.49
N GLY A 280 -9.39 -14.04 -7.59
CA GLY A 280 -9.31 -14.56 -6.24
C GLY A 280 -8.29 -15.67 -6.09
N GLU A 281 -8.59 -16.68 -5.26
CA GLU A 281 -7.64 -17.74 -4.90
C GLU A 281 -8.28 -19.12 -4.87
N LYS A 282 -7.43 -20.15 -5.07
CA LYS A 282 -7.79 -21.55 -4.87
C LYS A 282 -6.77 -22.25 -3.99
N ARG A 283 -7.24 -22.83 -2.88
CA ARG A 283 -6.44 -23.55 -1.90
C ARG A 283 -7.00 -24.95 -1.66
N ASP A 284 -6.12 -25.93 -1.64
CA ASP A 284 -6.47 -27.33 -1.39
C ASP A 284 -5.58 -27.90 -0.28
N ASP A 285 -6.13 -28.01 0.93
CA ASP A 285 -5.43 -28.50 2.10
C ASP A 285 -5.37 -30.04 2.17
N THR A 286 -5.94 -30.75 1.18
CA THR A 286 -5.79 -32.20 1.05
C THR A 286 -4.50 -32.60 0.33
N LEU A 287 -3.79 -31.64 -0.27
CA LEU A 287 -2.57 -31.89 -1.05
C LEU A 287 -1.41 -32.29 -0.14
N GLU A 288 -0.75 -33.41 -0.51
CA GLU A 288 0.41 -33.86 0.23
C GLU A 288 1.59 -32.87 0.12
N PRO A 289 2.38 -32.74 1.21
CA PRO A 289 3.64 -32.03 1.18
C PRO A 289 4.58 -32.55 0.10
N VAL A 290 5.39 -31.66 -0.49
CA VAL A 290 6.38 -32.01 -1.49
C VAL A 290 7.78 -31.82 -0.90
N GLU A 291 8.66 -32.77 -1.12
CA GLU A 291 10.05 -32.67 -0.69
C GLU A 291 10.70 -31.39 -1.22
N PRO A 292 11.41 -30.62 -0.36
CA PRO A 292 12.11 -29.44 -0.77
C PRO A 292 13.19 -29.71 -1.83
N VAL A 293 13.36 -28.74 -2.73
CA VAL A 293 14.46 -28.74 -3.71
C VAL A 293 15.24 -27.43 -3.57
N SER A 294 16.50 -27.40 -4.02
CA SER A 294 17.28 -26.15 -4.02
C SER A 294 16.66 -25.08 -4.92
N ALA A 295 16.68 -23.85 -4.48
CA ALA A 295 16.32 -22.69 -5.30
C ALA A 295 17.28 -22.55 -6.48
N GLN A 296 16.82 -21.92 -7.56
CA GLN A 296 17.62 -21.59 -8.72
C GLN A 296 18.01 -20.12 -8.70
N LEU A 297 19.23 -19.81 -9.13
CA LEU A 297 19.62 -18.42 -9.34
C LEU A 297 18.85 -17.83 -10.52
N ALA A 298 18.35 -16.61 -10.36
CA ALA A 298 17.62 -15.87 -11.38
C ALA A 298 18.39 -14.64 -11.84
N GLU A 299 18.12 -14.22 -13.07
CA GLU A 299 18.56 -12.90 -13.52
C GLU A 299 17.79 -11.79 -12.78
N ALA A 300 18.49 -10.71 -12.47
CA ALA A 300 17.86 -9.55 -11.85
C ALA A 300 16.76 -8.97 -12.78
N PRO A 301 15.63 -8.53 -12.26
CA PRO A 301 14.62 -7.83 -13.06
C PRO A 301 15.17 -6.49 -13.59
N GLN A 302 14.50 -5.93 -14.60
CA GLN A 302 14.94 -4.67 -15.23
C GLN A 302 14.73 -3.46 -14.31
N GLY A 303 13.67 -3.46 -13.52
CA GLY A 303 13.35 -2.34 -12.64
C GLY A 303 14.41 -2.08 -11.58
N ARG A 304 14.72 -0.81 -11.35
CA ARG A 304 15.68 -0.43 -10.30
C ARG A 304 15.09 -0.72 -8.92
N LEU A 305 15.80 -1.49 -8.13
CA LEU A 305 15.45 -1.76 -6.73
C LEU A 305 15.66 -0.50 -5.88
N THR A 306 14.65 -0.09 -5.13
CA THR A 306 14.59 1.16 -4.37
C THR A 306 13.93 0.90 -3.01
N GLU A 307 14.23 1.74 -2.03
CA GLU A 307 13.54 1.76 -0.75
C GLU A 307 12.04 2.01 -0.93
N ARG A 308 11.24 1.49 -0.01
CA ARG A 308 9.79 1.63 -0.09
C ARG A 308 9.32 3.08 -0.07
N LEU A 309 8.30 3.36 -0.86
CA LEU A 309 7.49 4.57 -0.81
C LEU A 309 6.05 4.29 -0.37
N SER A 310 5.56 3.10 -0.66
CA SER A 310 4.21 2.67 -0.34
C SER A 310 3.95 2.62 1.17
N LEU A 311 2.85 3.21 1.60
CA LEU A 311 2.32 2.96 2.95
C LEU A 311 1.91 1.49 3.09
N PRO A 312 2.00 0.90 4.29
CA PRO A 312 1.47 -0.45 4.53
C PRO A 312 -0.02 -0.54 4.15
N VAL A 313 -0.42 -1.61 3.48
CA VAL A 313 -1.83 -1.97 3.36
C VAL A 313 -2.14 -2.97 4.45
N THR A 314 -3.00 -2.59 5.39
CA THR A 314 -3.30 -3.40 6.59
C THR A 314 -4.79 -3.53 6.83
N VAL A 315 -5.19 -4.41 7.74
CA VAL A 315 -6.58 -4.53 8.18
C VAL A 315 -6.90 -3.41 9.16
N HIS A 316 -7.86 -2.55 8.84
CA HIS A 316 -8.26 -1.43 9.69
C HIS A 316 -9.57 -1.69 10.44
N GLU A 317 -10.61 -2.16 9.76
CA GLU A 317 -11.90 -2.49 10.35
C GLU A 317 -12.29 -3.94 10.07
N GLN A 318 -13.07 -4.50 10.98
CA GLN A 318 -13.61 -5.86 10.85
C GLN A 318 -15.14 -5.84 11.02
N PHE A 319 -15.83 -6.60 10.19
CA PHE A 319 -17.29 -6.65 10.12
C PHE A 319 -17.79 -8.08 10.25
N THR A 320 -18.57 -8.35 11.28
CA THR A 320 -19.42 -9.55 11.32
C THR A 320 -20.67 -9.26 10.51
N PRO A 321 -21.15 -10.18 9.64
CA PRO A 321 -22.38 -9.99 8.88
C PRO A 321 -23.57 -9.64 9.79
N LYS A 322 -24.39 -8.73 9.34
CA LYS A 322 -25.64 -8.36 10.02
C LYS A 322 -26.73 -9.41 9.85
N GLU A 323 -26.69 -10.12 8.74
CA GLU A 323 -27.69 -11.09 8.35
C GLU A 323 -27.09 -12.18 7.47
N LEU A 324 -27.61 -13.40 7.61
CA LEU A 324 -27.42 -14.52 6.69
C LEU A 324 -28.74 -14.75 5.94
N ILE A 325 -28.76 -14.37 4.68
CA ILE A 325 -29.93 -14.37 3.81
C ILE A 325 -30.04 -15.71 3.10
N HIS A 326 -31.22 -16.34 3.14
CA HIS A 326 -31.57 -17.44 2.23
C HIS A 326 -32.35 -16.88 1.06
N THR A 327 -31.76 -16.88 -0.14
CA THR A 327 -32.32 -16.21 -1.31
C THR A 327 -33.43 -17.04 -2.00
N PRO A 328 -34.27 -16.43 -2.85
CA PRO A 328 -35.25 -17.16 -3.67
C PRO A 328 -34.64 -18.21 -4.62
N LYS A 329 -33.33 -18.12 -4.92
CA LYS A 329 -32.59 -19.11 -5.75
C LYS A 329 -31.92 -20.21 -4.91
N ASP A 330 -32.27 -20.35 -3.64
CA ASP A 330 -31.68 -21.34 -2.70
C ASP A 330 -30.18 -21.12 -2.47
N GLU A 331 -29.76 -19.85 -2.34
CA GLU A 331 -28.38 -19.45 -2.05
C GLU A 331 -28.28 -18.93 -0.62
N TRP A 332 -27.14 -19.17 0.03
CA TRP A 332 -26.78 -18.55 1.31
C TRP A 332 -25.88 -17.35 1.06
N VAL A 333 -26.28 -16.19 1.56
CA VAL A 333 -25.61 -14.91 1.34
C VAL A 333 -25.47 -14.12 2.62
N PHE A 334 -24.26 -13.81 3.03
CA PHE A 334 -23.99 -12.86 4.10
C PHE A 334 -24.18 -11.42 3.62
N ASP A 335 -24.87 -10.58 4.40
CA ASP A 335 -24.88 -9.13 4.25
C ASP A 335 -24.03 -8.49 5.36
N LEU A 336 -22.90 -7.87 5.00
CA LEU A 336 -22.08 -7.12 5.95
C LEU A 336 -22.77 -5.81 6.41
N GLY A 337 -23.74 -5.33 5.62
CA GLY A 337 -24.39 -4.03 5.86
C GLY A 337 -23.51 -2.82 5.61
N GLN A 338 -22.29 -3.04 5.12
CA GLN A 338 -21.31 -2.04 4.67
C GLN A 338 -20.57 -2.60 3.47
N GLU A 339 -20.41 -1.78 2.43
CA GLU A 339 -19.46 -2.04 1.34
C GLU A 339 -18.04 -1.84 1.86
N ILE A 340 -17.17 -2.79 1.61
CA ILE A 340 -15.75 -2.74 1.98
C ILE A 340 -14.86 -3.25 0.86
N THR A 341 -13.65 -2.74 0.80
CA THR A 341 -12.57 -3.36 0.05
C THR A 341 -11.67 -4.13 0.99
N GLY A 342 -11.34 -5.37 0.65
CA GLY A 342 -10.46 -6.16 1.49
C GLY A 342 -10.58 -7.66 1.27
N ILE A 343 -10.32 -8.38 2.32
CA ILE A 343 -10.36 -9.82 2.39
C ILE A 343 -11.38 -10.27 3.46
N PHE A 344 -11.49 -11.54 3.67
CA PHE A 344 -12.34 -12.09 4.72
C PHE A 344 -11.64 -13.21 5.49
N LYS A 345 -12.19 -13.53 6.64
CA LYS A 345 -11.88 -14.71 7.42
C LYS A 345 -13.14 -15.55 7.54
N LEU A 346 -13.03 -16.85 7.22
CA LEU A 346 -14.11 -17.82 7.42
C LEU A 346 -13.63 -18.93 8.33
N HIS A 347 -14.37 -19.21 9.41
CA HIS A 347 -14.19 -20.38 10.25
C HIS A 347 -14.82 -21.60 9.58
N VAL A 348 -14.04 -22.65 9.35
CA VAL A 348 -14.48 -23.86 8.63
C VAL A 348 -14.35 -25.10 9.51
N HIS A 349 -15.34 -26.01 9.42
CA HIS A 349 -15.37 -27.30 10.12
C HIS A 349 -15.96 -28.41 9.22
N GLU A 350 -15.71 -28.31 7.94
CA GLU A 350 -16.22 -29.24 6.93
C GLU A 350 -15.32 -30.49 6.77
N PRO A 351 -15.89 -31.65 6.42
CA PRO A 351 -15.12 -32.88 6.30
C PRO A 351 -14.08 -32.82 5.17
N LYS A 352 -13.03 -33.65 5.29
CA LYS A 352 -11.94 -33.75 4.30
C LYS A 352 -12.47 -33.99 2.88
N GLY A 353 -11.93 -33.23 1.94
CA GLY A 353 -12.28 -33.26 0.51
C GLY A 353 -13.53 -32.46 0.16
N LYS A 354 -14.16 -31.80 1.13
CA LYS A 354 -15.30 -30.92 0.86
C LYS A 354 -14.83 -29.61 0.23
N GLU A 355 -15.39 -29.27 -0.93
CA GLU A 355 -15.16 -27.96 -1.57
C GLU A 355 -16.10 -26.91 -0.96
N ILE A 356 -15.54 -25.80 -0.53
CA ILE A 356 -16.22 -24.58 -0.09
C ILE A 356 -15.92 -23.51 -1.12
N ARG A 357 -16.96 -22.81 -1.59
CA ARG A 357 -16.85 -21.75 -2.56
C ARG A 357 -17.47 -20.47 -2.02
N ILE A 358 -16.71 -19.41 -2.04
CA ILE A 358 -17.08 -18.06 -1.58
C ILE A 358 -17.01 -17.14 -2.77
N GLN A 359 -18.09 -16.39 -3.05
CA GLN A 359 -18.18 -15.40 -4.11
C GLN A 359 -18.59 -14.07 -3.52
N THR A 360 -17.95 -12.98 -3.92
CA THR A 360 -18.20 -11.64 -3.42
C THR A 360 -18.95 -10.79 -4.44
N GLY A 361 -19.75 -9.85 -3.96
CA GLY A 361 -20.54 -8.93 -4.77
C GLY A 361 -21.03 -7.73 -3.98
N GLU A 362 -21.51 -6.71 -4.68
CA GLU A 362 -21.89 -5.42 -4.09
C GLU A 362 -23.39 -5.31 -3.83
N ILE A 363 -24.21 -5.99 -4.64
CA ILE A 363 -25.69 -5.82 -4.62
C ILE A 363 -26.41 -7.16 -4.70
N LEU A 364 -27.66 -7.14 -4.27
CA LEU A 364 -28.64 -8.17 -4.60
C LEU A 364 -29.55 -7.66 -5.74
N GLN A 365 -29.87 -8.54 -6.68
CA GLN A 365 -30.87 -8.27 -7.71
C GLN A 365 -32.05 -9.23 -7.54
N ASP A 366 -33.26 -8.69 -7.42
CA ASP A 366 -34.49 -9.45 -7.11
C ASP A 366 -34.35 -10.34 -5.87
N GLY A 367 -33.61 -9.86 -4.84
CA GLY A 367 -33.33 -10.57 -3.61
C GLY A 367 -32.34 -11.73 -3.74
N CYS A 368 -31.66 -11.88 -4.87
CA CYS A 368 -30.67 -12.92 -5.15
C CYS A 368 -29.27 -12.31 -5.30
N PHE A 369 -28.24 -13.10 -5.05
CA PHE A 369 -26.85 -12.69 -5.26
C PHE A 369 -26.63 -12.31 -6.73
N TYR A 370 -25.92 -11.18 -6.94
CA TYR A 370 -25.62 -10.67 -8.27
C TYR A 370 -24.17 -10.19 -8.35
N ASN A 371 -23.43 -10.68 -9.33
CA ASN A 371 -22.03 -10.33 -9.60
C ASN A 371 -21.69 -10.19 -11.10
N GLU A 372 -22.68 -10.13 -11.99
CA GLU A 372 -22.44 -9.94 -13.43
C GLU A 372 -21.85 -8.56 -13.74
N ASN A 373 -22.05 -7.57 -12.86
CA ASN A 373 -21.44 -6.24 -12.95
C ASN A 373 -19.91 -6.25 -12.75
N LEU A 374 -19.34 -7.34 -12.27
CA LEU A 374 -17.90 -7.49 -12.11
C LEU A 374 -17.16 -7.79 -13.42
N ARG A 375 -17.89 -7.91 -14.53
CA ARG A 375 -17.39 -8.17 -15.89
C ARG A 375 -16.62 -9.49 -15.97
N THR A 376 -15.30 -9.47 -16.18
CA THR A 376 -14.48 -10.68 -16.28
C THR A 376 -13.90 -11.14 -14.96
N ALA A 377 -13.99 -10.36 -13.88
CA ALA A 377 -13.51 -10.72 -12.57
C ALA A 377 -14.38 -11.83 -11.95
N LEU A 378 -13.79 -12.97 -11.60
CA LEU A 378 -14.51 -14.07 -10.95
C LEU A 378 -14.85 -13.74 -9.50
N SER A 379 -13.96 -13.03 -8.82
CA SER A 379 -14.14 -12.57 -7.44
C SER A 379 -14.55 -13.70 -6.51
N GLU A 380 -13.78 -14.82 -6.53
CA GLU A 380 -14.10 -16.04 -5.78
C GLU A 380 -12.92 -16.59 -4.99
N TYR A 381 -13.23 -17.30 -3.93
CA TYR A 381 -12.28 -18.11 -3.18
C TYR A 381 -12.79 -19.55 -3.13
N VAL A 382 -11.94 -20.49 -3.52
CA VAL A 382 -12.24 -21.92 -3.48
C VAL A 382 -11.31 -22.60 -2.50
N TYR A 383 -11.88 -23.29 -1.52
CA TYR A 383 -11.16 -24.02 -0.49
C TYR A 383 -11.58 -25.49 -0.45
N ILE A 384 -10.62 -26.39 -0.45
CA ILE A 384 -10.85 -27.81 -0.25
C ILE A 384 -10.35 -28.20 1.15
N SER A 385 -11.27 -28.62 2.01
CA SER A 385 -11.00 -28.91 3.42
C SER A 385 -10.16 -30.18 3.61
N ASP A 386 -9.19 -30.14 4.53
CA ASP A 386 -8.48 -31.30 5.05
C ASP A 386 -9.22 -32.04 6.18
N GLY A 387 -10.35 -31.47 6.65
CA GLY A 387 -11.16 -31.99 7.76
C GLY A 387 -10.77 -31.41 9.12
N GLU A 388 -9.78 -30.53 9.20
CA GLU A 388 -9.44 -29.80 10.42
C GLU A 388 -10.32 -28.56 10.57
N GLU A 389 -10.70 -28.25 11.82
CA GLU A 389 -11.38 -27.00 12.18
C GLU A 389 -10.35 -25.86 12.21
N LYS A 390 -10.55 -24.84 11.39
CA LYS A 390 -9.62 -23.70 11.27
C LYS A 390 -10.24 -22.46 10.63
N ASP A 391 -9.55 -21.35 10.76
CA ASP A 391 -9.84 -20.12 10.01
C ASP A 391 -9.11 -20.16 8.66
N ILE A 392 -9.81 -19.79 7.57
CA ILE A 392 -9.23 -19.59 6.24
C ILE A 392 -9.32 -18.12 5.84
N VAL A 393 -8.27 -17.63 5.17
CA VAL A 393 -8.11 -16.22 4.77
C VAL A 393 -7.48 -16.19 3.37
N PRO A 394 -7.93 -15.34 2.44
CA PRO A 394 -7.20 -15.05 1.20
C PRO A 394 -5.89 -14.30 1.48
N HIS A 395 -4.87 -14.49 0.63
CA HIS A 395 -3.52 -13.96 0.81
C HIS A 395 -3.10 -12.94 -0.26
N PHE A 396 -3.31 -13.26 -1.55
CA PHE A 396 -2.73 -12.53 -2.68
C PHE A 396 -3.78 -11.93 -3.61
N THR A 397 -4.91 -11.55 -3.05
CA THR A 397 -6.04 -10.90 -3.71
C THR A 397 -6.73 -9.94 -2.75
N PHE A 398 -7.66 -9.15 -3.26
CA PHE A 398 -8.63 -8.41 -2.48
C PHE A 398 -9.94 -8.29 -3.27
N TYR A 399 -11.02 -7.98 -2.59
CA TYR A 399 -12.37 -7.90 -3.14
C TYR A 399 -13.01 -6.58 -2.72
N GLY A 400 -13.87 -6.01 -3.58
CA GLY A 400 -14.83 -4.97 -3.20
C GLY A 400 -16.20 -5.63 -3.03
N TYR A 401 -16.80 -5.56 -1.84
CA TYR A 401 -18.00 -6.32 -1.56
C TYR A 401 -18.77 -5.88 -0.32
N ARG A 402 -20.07 -6.08 -0.39
CA ARG A 402 -20.98 -6.06 0.76
C ARG A 402 -21.62 -7.42 0.99
N TYR A 403 -21.94 -8.13 -0.09
CA TYR A 403 -22.62 -9.44 -0.06
C TYR A 403 -21.64 -10.56 -0.38
N VAL A 404 -21.75 -11.66 0.36
CA VAL A 404 -20.89 -12.82 0.19
C VAL A 404 -21.73 -14.07 0.06
N LYS A 405 -21.78 -14.65 -1.13
CA LYS A 405 -22.41 -15.95 -1.36
C LYS A 405 -21.47 -17.07 -0.94
N ILE A 406 -21.98 -17.99 -0.12
CA ILE A 406 -21.25 -19.17 0.33
C ILE A 406 -21.95 -20.45 -0.10
N SER A 407 -21.18 -21.43 -0.53
CA SER A 407 -21.67 -22.77 -0.88
C SER A 407 -20.68 -23.84 -0.43
N GLY A 408 -21.16 -25.10 -0.32
CA GLY A 408 -20.34 -26.21 0.13
C GLY A 408 -20.16 -26.31 1.64
N VAL A 409 -20.90 -25.54 2.42
CA VAL A 409 -20.94 -25.61 3.89
C VAL A 409 -22.21 -26.29 4.38
N THR A 410 -22.09 -27.05 5.47
CA THR A 410 -23.22 -27.80 6.03
C THR A 410 -24.03 -26.94 6.99
N ASN A 411 -23.37 -26.23 7.88
CA ASN A 411 -23.96 -25.26 8.79
C ASN A 411 -23.02 -24.06 8.85
N VAL A 412 -23.57 -22.87 8.69
CA VAL A 412 -22.82 -21.63 8.77
C VAL A 412 -23.67 -20.56 9.42
N SER A 413 -23.05 -19.71 10.22
CA SER A 413 -23.69 -18.59 10.92
C SER A 413 -22.93 -17.30 10.65
N CYS A 414 -23.49 -16.16 11.06
CA CYS A 414 -22.81 -14.87 10.92
C CYS A 414 -21.50 -14.80 11.73
N GLU A 415 -21.38 -15.54 12.82
CA GLU A 415 -20.21 -15.57 13.68
C GLU A 415 -19.02 -16.28 13.00
N ASP A 416 -19.25 -17.14 12.03
CA ASP A 416 -18.21 -17.88 11.31
C ASP A 416 -17.52 -17.01 10.25
N PHE A 417 -18.10 -15.86 9.89
CA PHE A 417 -17.56 -14.99 8.86
C PHE A 417 -17.16 -13.62 9.42
N THR A 418 -15.98 -13.12 8.98
CA THR A 418 -15.53 -11.76 9.29
C THR A 418 -15.02 -11.09 8.02
N GLY A 419 -15.67 -10.02 7.58
CA GLY A 419 -15.14 -9.12 6.56
C GLY A 419 -14.02 -8.25 7.15
N MET A 420 -12.90 -8.10 6.44
CA MET A 420 -11.73 -7.36 6.89
C MET A 420 -11.39 -6.27 5.86
N ALA A 421 -11.63 -5.00 6.21
CA ALA A 421 -11.35 -3.87 5.35
C ALA A 421 -9.85 -3.60 5.28
N LEU A 422 -9.31 -3.58 4.05
CA LEU A 422 -7.92 -3.29 3.73
C LEU A 422 -7.80 -1.95 3.02
N TYR A 423 -6.90 -1.10 3.49
CA TYR A 423 -6.46 0.11 2.78
C TYR A 423 -5.09 0.55 3.26
N SER A 424 -4.46 1.48 2.52
CA SER A 424 -3.15 2.05 2.89
C SER A 424 -3.23 2.77 4.23
N ASP A 425 -2.21 2.61 5.07
CA ASP A 425 -2.17 3.13 6.46
C ASP A 425 -1.91 4.64 6.47
N TYR A 426 -2.92 5.42 6.08
CA TYR A 426 -2.94 6.87 6.23
C TYR A 426 -3.71 7.30 7.47
N GLU A 427 -3.34 8.42 8.05
CA GLU A 427 -4.03 9.00 9.22
C GLU A 427 -5.25 9.82 8.79
N GLY A 428 -6.44 9.48 9.28
CA GLY A 428 -7.63 10.32 9.15
C GLY A 428 -7.46 11.61 9.97
N THR A 429 -7.53 12.77 9.32
CA THR A 429 -7.30 14.10 9.94
C THR A 429 -8.50 15.02 9.88
N GLY A 430 -9.45 14.74 8.99
CA GLY A 430 -10.66 15.53 8.81
C GLY A 430 -11.92 14.78 9.23
N SER A 431 -12.87 15.49 9.82
CA SER A 431 -14.21 14.96 10.08
C SER A 431 -15.23 16.11 10.07
N ILE A 432 -16.41 15.82 9.54
CA ILE A 432 -17.53 16.76 9.51
C ILE A 432 -18.77 16.06 10.05
N GLN A 433 -19.47 16.71 10.98
CA GLN A 433 -20.77 16.28 11.46
C GLN A 433 -21.72 17.47 11.44
N THR A 434 -22.90 17.29 10.87
CA THR A 434 -23.92 18.32 10.71
C THR A 434 -25.22 17.91 11.38
N GLY A 435 -26.18 18.84 11.50
CA GLY A 435 -27.54 18.55 11.96
C GLY A 435 -28.43 17.84 10.92
N ASN A 436 -27.92 17.53 9.73
CA ASN A 436 -28.64 16.86 8.66
C ASN A 436 -28.10 15.45 8.44
N GLU A 437 -28.91 14.44 8.72
CA GLU A 437 -28.53 13.03 8.62
C GLU A 437 -28.14 12.59 7.20
N LEU A 438 -28.79 13.14 6.15
CA LEU A 438 -28.45 12.82 4.76
C LEU A 438 -27.09 13.38 4.37
N VAL A 439 -26.71 14.57 4.87
CA VAL A 439 -25.37 15.13 4.65
C VAL A 439 -24.33 14.29 5.39
N ASN A 440 -24.60 13.87 6.62
CA ASN A 440 -23.69 13.01 7.37
C ASN A 440 -23.50 11.64 6.68
N GLN A 441 -24.59 11.08 6.12
CA GLN A 441 -24.50 9.84 5.32
C GLN A 441 -23.68 10.04 4.05
N LEU A 442 -23.84 11.17 3.34
CA LEU A 442 -23.01 11.50 2.18
C LEU A 442 -21.52 11.56 2.55
N ILE A 443 -21.18 12.23 3.65
CA ILE A 443 -19.79 12.33 4.12
C ILE A 443 -19.24 10.93 4.44
N SER A 444 -20.00 10.10 5.15
CA SER A 444 -19.63 8.71 5.44
C SER A 444 -19.40 7.90 4.17
N ASN A 445 -20.26 8.06 3.16
CA ASN A 445 -20.09 7.37 1.86
C ASN A 445 -18.81 7.83 1.14
N VAL A 446 -18.47 9.12 1.21
CA VAL A 446 -17.21 9.65 0.63
C VAL A 446 -15.99 9.10 1.36
N GLU A 447 -16.02 9.02 2.70
CA GLU A 447 -14.95 8.41 3.49
C GLU A 447 -14.76 6.92 3.15
N TRP A 448 -15.85 6.16 3.03
CA TRP A 448 -15.78 4.75 2.63
C TRP A 448 -15.33 4.59 1.18
N GLY A 449 -15.81 5.41 0.25
CA GLY A 449 -15.31 5.40 -1.13
C GLY A 449 -13.81 5.67 -1.22
N MET A 450 -13.25 6.53 -0.34
CA MET A 450 -11.80 6.71 -0.23
C MET A 450 -11.11 5.47 0.32
N LYS A 451 -11.59 4.87 1.42
CA LYS A 451 -11.02 3.65 2.01
C LYS A 451 -11.03 2.50 1.02
N ASP A 452 -12.13 2.34 0.28
CA ASP A 452 -12.33 1.27 -0.68
C ASP A 452 -11.42 1.37 -1.91
N ASN A 453 -10.88 2.56 -2.18
CA ASN A 453 -10.07 2.81 -3.38
C ASN A 453 -8.62 3.23 -3.11
N PHE A 454 -8.20 3.35 -1.83
CA PHE A 454 -6.82 3.74 -1.49
C PHE A 454 -5.99 2.52 -1.04
N LEU A 455 -5.76 1.58 -1.98
CA LEU A 455 -4.90 0.40 -1.81
C LEU A 455 -3.61 0.57 -2.62
N ASP A 456 -2.62 1.24 -2.05
CA ASP A 456 -1.32 1.56 -2.65
C ASP A 456 -1.39 2.53 -3.84
N VAL A 457 -2.42 2.42 -4.68
CA VAL A 457 -2.77 3.37 -5.74
C VAL A 457 -4.22 3.83 -5.55
N PRO A 458 -4.57 5.05 -5.97
CA PRO A 458 -5.96 5.52 -5.95
C PRO A 458 -6.73 4.87 -7.10
N THR A 459 -7.37 3.73 -6.82
CA THR A 459 -8.12 2.98 -7.83
C THR A 459 -9.45 3.66 -8.19
N ASP A 460 -9.94 3.42 -9.41
CA ASP A 460 -11.24 3.90 -9.88
C ASP A 460 -12.42 3.12 -9.32
N CYS A 461 -12.19 1.88 -8.94
CA CYS A 461 -13.18 0.97 -8.40
C CYS A 461 -12.50 -0.17 -7.63
N PRO A 462 -13.20 -0.81 -6.66
CA PRO A 462 -12.58 -1.84 -5.83
C PRO A 462 -12.87 -3.28 -6.28
N GLN A 463 -13.85 -3.54 -7.20
CA GLN A 463 -14.50 -4.85 -7.30
C GLN A 463 -14.34 -5.57 -8.64
N ARG A 464 -14.31 -4.85 -9.76
CA ARG A 464 -14.35 -5.42 -11.11
C ARG A 464 -12.95 -5.58 -11.72
N ASP A 465 -12.86 -6.06 -12.95
CA ASP A 465 -11.61 -6.20 -13.73
C ASP A 465 -11.07 -4.84 -14.22
N GLU A 466 -10.81 -3.94 -13.32
CA GLU A 466 -10.23 -2.61 -13.53
C GLU A 466 -9.28 -2.31 -12.38
N ARG A 467 -9.73 -1.69 -11.28
CA ARG A 467 -8.97 -1.45 -10.04
C ARG A 467 -7.61 -0.82 -10.34
N MET A 468 -7.64 0.26 -11.13
CA MET A 468 -6.45 0.93 -11.66
C MET A 468 -6.38 2.37 -11.17
N GLY A 469 -5.14 2.89 -11.08
CA GLY A 469 -4.89 4.28 -10.73
C GLY A 469 -5.20 5.25 -11.85
N TRP A 470 -6.47 5.45 -12.17
CA TRP A 470 -6.93 6.42 -13.18
C TRP A 470 -6.59 7.84 -12.75
N THR A 471 -5.84 8.54 -13.60
CA THR A 471 -5.34 9.88 -13.30
C THR A 471 -6.46 10.92 -13.22
N GLY A 472 -7.53 10.77 -14.01
CA GLY A 472 -8.71 11.63 -13.96
C GLY A 472 -9.41 11.57 -12.61
N ASP A 473 -9.72 10.37 -12.14
CA ASP A 473 -10.36 10.10 -10.86
C ASP A 473 -9.49 10.63 -9.71
N THR A 474 -8.19 10.36 -9.78
CA THR A 474 -7.23 10.81 -8.79
C THR A 474 -7.19 12.34 -8.68
N GLN A 475 -7.11 13.05 -9.82
CA GLN A 475 -6.99 14.51 -9.78
C GLN A 475 -8.26 15.17 -9.26
N VAL A 476 -9.46 14.67 -9.62
CA VAL A 476 -10.73 15.19 -9.14
C VAL A 476 -10.91 14.96 -7.64
N PHE A 477 -10.53 13.77 -7.15
CA PHE A 477 -10.73 13.40 -5.75
C PHE A 477 -9.62 13.90 -4.81
N SER A 478 -8.44 14.26 -5.31
CA SER A 478 -7.26 14.58 -4.48
C SER A 478 -7.51 15.67 -3.43
N GLY A 479 -8.25 16.73 -3.78
CA GLY A 479 -8.63 17.77 -2.83
C GLY A 479 -9.52 17.23 -1.70
N THR A 480 -10.53 16.43 -2.02
CA THR A 480 -11.41 15.79 -1.04
C THR A 480 -10.62 14.85 -0.12
N ALA A 481 -9.74 14.04 -0.67
CA ALA A 481 -8.88 13.14 0.10
C ALA A 481 -8.01 13.90 1.11
N CYS A 482 -7.41 15.03 0.69
CA CYS A 482 -6.61 15.88 1.57
C CYS A 482 -7.41 16.54 2.71
N TYR A 483 -8.72 16.75 2.54
CA TYR A 483 -9.60 17.20 3.62
C TYR A 483 -9.87 16.10 4.65
N LEU A 484 -9.91 14.84 4.23
CA LEU A 484 -10.26 13.70 5.07
C LEU A 484 -9.05 13.12 5.81
N ALA A 485 -7.86 13.16 5.19
CA ALA A 485 -6.70 12.45 5.69
C ALA A 485 -5.37 13.14 5.37
N ASP A 486 -4.32 12.76 6.11
CA ASP A 486 -2.92 13.04 5.74
C ASP A 486 -2.51 12.12 4.59
N THR A 487 -2.67 12.63 3.37
CA THR A 487 -2.45 11.88 2.13
C THR A 487 -1.06 12.10 1.53
N TYR A 488 -0.18 12.86 2.19
CA TYR A 488 1.12 13.23 1.63
C TYR A 488 1.93 12.02 1.17
N ALA A 489 2.15 11.05 2.06
CA ALA A 489 2.96 9.88 1.76
C ALA A 489 2.32 9.01 0.68
N PHE A 490 0.99 8.84 0.70
CA PHE A 490 0.24 8.11 -0.31
C PHE A 490 0.38 8.72 -1.70
N TYR A 491 0.11 10.03 -1.84
CA TYR A 491 0.26 10.71 -3.13
C TYR A 491 1.70 10.89 -3.56
N ARG A 492 2.67 11.00 -2.64
CA ARG A 492 4.10 11.01 -2.98
C ARG A 492 4.49 9.76 -3.75
N LYS A 493 4.03 8.58 -3.32
CA LYS A 493 4.25 7.31 -4.02
C LYS A 493 3.59 7.31 -5.40
N TYR A 494 2.31 7.66 -5.47
CA TYR A 494 1.57 7.70 -6.73
C TYR A 494 2.18 8.68 -7.74
N LEU A 495 2.61 9.85 -7.29
CA LEU A 495 3.28 10.85 -8.13
C LEU A 495 4.68 10.40 -8.57
N TYR A 496 5.35 9.59 -7.77
CA TYR A 496 6.61 8.95 -8.19
C TYR A 496 6.37 7.97 -9.35
N ASP A 497 5.34 7.13 -9.28
CA ASP A 497 4.94 6.26 -10.37
C ASP A 497 4.56 7.06 -11.63
N LEU A 498 3.74 8.10 -11.46
CA LEU A 498 3.30 8.96 -12.56
C LEU A 498 4.49 9.58 -13.28
N TYR A 499 5.47 10.10 -12.56
CA TYR A 499 6.66 10.68 -13.15
C TYR A 499 7.53 9.63 -13.89
N LYS A 500 7.65 8.42 -13.35
CA LYS A 500 8.35 7.31 -14.03
C LYS A 500 7.68 6.92 -15.34
N GLU A 501 6.37 6.80 -15.35
CA GLU A 501 5.58 6.53 -16.56
C GLU A 501 5.70 7.67 -17.58
N GLN A 502 5.65 8.92 -17.13
CA GLN A 502 5.76 10.11 -17.95
C GLN A 502 7.13 10.20 -18.65
N LEU A 503 8.22 9.81 -17.98
CA LEU A 503 9.57 9.81 -18.55
C LEU A 503 9.68 8.90 -19.78
N ILE A 504 9.12 7.69 -19.73
CA ILE A 504 9.12 6.76 -20.85
C ILE A 504 8.12 7.15 -21.95
N ALA A 505 7.08 7.90 -21.59
CA ALA A 505 6.06 8.40 -22.50
C ALA A 505 6.40 9.76 -23.15
N GLY A 506 7.63 10.24 -22.99
CA GLY A 506 8.11 11.48 -23.61
C GLY A 506 7.40 12.75 -23.14
N GLY A 507 7.04 12.82 -21.87
CA GLY A 507 6.35 13.94 -21.23
C GLY A 507 4.82 13.80 -21.17
N MET A 508 4.26 12.83 -21.88
CA MET A 508 2.85 12.48 -21.81
C MET A 508 2.50 11.88 -20.46
N VAL A 509 1.44 12.34 -19.81
CA VAL A 509 0.91 11.71 -18.60
C VAL A 509 -0.11 10.65 -18.99
N PRO A 510 0.10 9.37 -18.62
CA PRO A 510 -0.85 8.30 -18.93
C PRO A 510 -2.20 8.48 -18.24
N GLU A 511 -3.25 7.91 -18.82
CA GLU A 511 -4.59 7.87 -18.21
C GLU A 511 -4.64 7.00 -16.96
N VAL A 512 -3.78 5.99 -16.89
CA VAL A 512 -3.66 5.01 -15.79
C VAL A 512 -2.22 4.94 -15.31
N VAL A 513 -1.99 4.94 -14.02
CA VAL A 513 -0.66 4.87 -13.37
C VAL A 513 -0.72 3.87 -12.20
N PRO A 514 0.13 2.84 -12.17
CA PRO A 514 1.02 2.36 -13.25
C PRO A 514 0.26 1.91 -14.50
N THR A 515 0.92 1.93 -15.67
CA THR A 515 0.30 1.50 -16.94
C THR A 515 0.34 -0.02 -17.11
N PHE A 516 -0.71 -0.55 -17.74
CA PHE A 516 -0.85 -1.98 -18.09
C PHE A 516 -1.18 -2.11 -19.59
N GLY A 517 -0.30 -1.61 -20.43
CA GLY A 517 -0.47 -1.63 -21.88
C GLY A 517 0.01 -0.34 -22.54
N PRO A 518 -0.36 -0.11 -23.81
CA PRO A 518 0.03 1.12 -24.50
C PRO A 518 -0.53 2.35 -23.78
N SER A 519 0.36 3.28 -23.43
CA SER A 519 -0.01 4.52 -22.75
C SER A 519 -0.85 5.41 -23.68
N LYS A 520 -1.93 5.95 -23.14
CA LYS A 520 -2.77 6.98 -23.75
C LYS A 520 -2.83 8.18 -22.81
N CYS A 521 -3.20 9.32 -23.32
CA CYS A 521 -3.45 10.49 -22.52
C CYS A 521 -4.68 11.25 -23.00
N SER A 522 -5.31 11.96 -22.09
CA SER A 522 -6.36 12.92 -22.41
C SER A 522 -6.26 14.15 -21.50
N CYS A 523 -6.85 15.25 -21.95
CA CYS A 523 -6.99 16.41 -21.07
C CYS A 523 -7.87 16.06 -19.86
N ALA A 524 -7.76 16.80 -18.79
CA ALA A 524 -8.29 16.54 -17.47
C ALA A 524 -7.64 15.35 -16.73
N TRP A 525 -7.44 14.20 -17.38
CA TRP A 525 -6.73 13.05 -16.78
C TRP A 525 -5.26 13.37 -16.55
N GLY A 526 -4.54 13.80 -17.58
CA GLY A 526 -3.11 14.15 -17.48
C GLY A 526 -2.80 15.32 -16.57
N ASP A 527 -3.79 16.15 -16.23
CA ASP A 527 -3.63 17.27 -15.29
C ASP A 527 -3.32 16.82 -13.86
N ALA A 528 -3.51 15.54 -13.57
CA ALA A 528 -3.08 14.94 -12.31
C ALA A 528 -1.61 15.30 -11.96
N ALA A 529 -0.73 15.39 -12.96
CA ALA A 529 0.66 15.81 -12.76
C ALA A 529 0.81 17.20 -12.14
N CYS A 530 -0.16 18.10 -12.33
CA CYS A 530 -0.14 19.45 -11.77
C CYS A 530 -1.07 19.60 -10.56
N ILE A 531 -2.27 19.07 -10.64
CA ILE A 531 -3.33 19.28 -9.63
C ILE A 531 -3.05 18.51 -8.34
N VAL A 532 -2.63 17.24 -8.44
CA VAL A 532 -2.39 16.42 -7.26
C VAL A 532 -1.27 16.98 -6.38
N PRO A 533 -0.04 17.26 -6.89
CA PRO A 533 1.02 17.83 -6.05
C PRO A 533 0.64 19.20 -5.49
N TRP A 534 -0.13 20.00 -6.23
CA TRP A 534 -0.62 21.30 -5.74
C TRP A 534 -1.60 21.14 -4.57
N ASN A 535 -2.58 20.24 -4.68
CA ASN A 535 -3.49 19.96 -3.58
C ASN A 535 -2.75 19.42 -2.34
N VAL A 536 -1.82 18.48 -2.51
CA VAL A 536 -1.01 17.97 -1.42
C VAL A 536 -0.23 19.09 -0.73
N TYR A 537 0.37 20.01 -1.48
CA TYR A 537 1.06 21.18 -0.94
C TYR A 537 0.11 22.09 -0.15
N LEU A 538 -1.06 22.42 -0.70
CA LEU A 538 -2.02 23.31 -0.05
C LEU A 538 -2.45 22.82 1.33
N PHE A 539 -2.55 21.50 1.51
CA PHE A 539 -3.00 20.90 2.76
C PHE A 539 -1.85 20.53 3.72
N SER A 540 -0.68 20.23 3.20
CA SER A 540 0.50 19.87 4.02
C SER A 540 1.39 21.05 4.37
N GLY A 541 1.42 22.11 3.53
CA GLY A 541 2.40 23.19 3.59
C GLY A 541 3.81 22.77 3.19
N ASP A 542 4.05 21.52 2.82
CA ASP A 542 5.37 20.99 2.48
C ASP A 542 5.68 21.22 0.98
N ALA A 543 6.49 22.23 0.70
CA ALA A 543 6.91 22.57 -0.67
C ALA A 543 7.82 21.49 -1.31
N ALA A 544 8.36 20.54 -0.54
CA ALA A 544 9.22 19.48 -1.08
C ALA A 544 8.49 18.62 -2.12
N ILE A 545 7.16 18.46 -2.00
CA ILE A 545 6.38 17.74 -3.01
C ILE A 545 6.37 18.48 -4.36
N LEU A 546 6.29 19.81 -4.35
CA LEU A 546 6.35 20.62 -5.57
C LEU A 546 7.76 20.61 -6.17
N GLU A 547 8.81 20.68 -5.33
CA GLU A 547 10.20 20.57 -5.79
C GLU A 547 10.44 19.22 -6.49
N GLN A 548 9.97 18.11 -5.90
CA GLN A 548 10.10 16.76 -6.45
C GLN A 548 9.32 16.57 -7.75
N GLN A 549 8.18 17.22 -7.89
CA GLN A 549 7.28 17.07 -9.04
C GLN A 549 7.43 18.15 -10.10
N PHE A 550 8.30 19.13 -9.90
CA PHE A 550 8.43 20.29 -10.81
C PHE A 550 8.69 19.85 -12.27
N ASP A 551 9.61 18.92 -12.47
CA ASP A 551 9.95 18.45 -13.82
C ASP A 551 8.79 17.69 -14.46
N SER A 552 8.01 16.91 -13.69
CA SER A 552 6.78 16.24 -14.13
C SER A 552 5.72 17.26 -14.56
N MET A 553 5.43 18.25 -13.69
CA MET A 553 4.49 19.32 -13.96
C MET A 553 4.85 20.08 -15.24
N LYS A 554 6.12 20.46 -15.35
CA LYS A 554 6.66 21.17 -16.52
C LYS A 554 6.56 20.33 -17.80
N ALA A 555 6.93 19.05 -17.72
CA ALA A 555 6.89 18.15 -18.87
C ALA A 555 5.46 17.96 -19.41
N TRP A 556 4.44 17.90 -18.55
CA TRP A 556 3.05 17.84 -18.98
C TRP A 556 2.62 19.11 -19.72
N VAL A 557 2.91 20.28 -19.17
CA VAL A 557 2.60 21.57 -19.81
C VAL A 557 3.31 21.70 -21.16
N ASP A 558 4.59 21.31 -21.24
CA ASP A 558 5.37 21.36 -22.47
C ASP A 558 4.82 20.33 -23.51
N TYR A 559 4.35 19.17 -23.04
CA TYR A 559 3.70 18.18 -23.91
C TYR A 559 2.42 18.73 -24.53
N ILE A 560 1.54 19.39 -23.74
CA ILE A 560 0.32 20.04 -24.27
C ILE A 560 0.70 21.11 -25.31
N ARG A 561 1.69 21.96 -25.03
CA ARG A 561 2.16 22.96 -26.00
C ARG A 561 2.66 22.35 -27.30
N LYS A 562 3.36 21.22 -27.21
CA LYS A 562 3.83 20.46 -28.38
C LYS A 562 2.68 19.90 -29.23
N VAL A 563 1.63 19.40 -28.59
CA VAL A 563 0.50 18.75 -29.27
C VAL A 563 -0.47 19.78 -29.87
N ASP A 564 -0.75 20.89 -29.18
CA ASP A 564 -1.77 21.87 -29.56
C ASP A 564 -1.21 23.21 -30.10
N GLY A 565 0.11 23.37 -30.10
CA GLY A 565 0.79 24.52 -30.67
C GLY A 565 0.43 25.84 -30.00
N GLU A 566 0.07 26.86 -30.80
CA GLU A 566 -0.25 28.22 -30.33
C GLU A 566 -1.59 28.35 -29.62
N HIS A 567 -2.43 27.32 -29.67
CA HIS A 567 -3.78 27.36 -29.12
C HIS A 567 -3.84 27.16 -27.59
N HIS A 568 -2.76 26.62 -27.00
CA HIS A 568 -2.64 26.41 -25.57
C HIS A 568 -3.80 25.61 -24.93
N GLY A 569 -4.37 24.66 -25.68
CA GLY A 569 -5.48 23.84 -25.24
C GLY A 569 -5.47 22.45 -25.88
N TRP A 570 -6.38 21.58 -25.49
CA TRP A 570 -6.50 20.19 -26.00
C TRP A 570 -7.57 20.12 -27.09
N ARG A 571 -7.21 20.35 -28.35
CA ARG A 571 -8.18 20.47 -29.47
C ARG A 571 -8.14 19.34 -30.48
N HIS A 572 -6.99 18.67 -30.63
CA HIS A 572 -6.74 17.78 -31.76
C HIS A 572 -6.57 16.31 -31.35
N SER A 573 -6.58 16.02 -30.06
CA SER A 573 -6.42 14.67 -29.55
C SER A 573 -7.68 14.20 -28.82
N PHE A 574 -7.76 12.90 -28.59
CA PHE A 574 -8.87 12.28 -27.88
C PHE A 574 -9.05 12.88 -26.48
N HIS A 575 -10.29 13.03 -26.04
CA HIS A 575 -10.66 13.35 -24.68
C HIS A 575 -12.00 12.70 -24.34
N TYR A 576 -12.23 12.44 -23.06
CA TYR A 576 -13.44 11.79 -22.58
C TYR A 576 -14.66 12.74 -22.52
N GLY A 577 -14.45 14.05 -22.66
CA GLY A 577 -15.51 15.05 -22.50
C GLY A 577 -16.02 15.10 -21.06
N ASP A 578 -17.31 15.39 -20.92
CA ASP A 578 -18.04 15.22 -19.67
C ASP A 578 -18.38 13.73 -19.51
N TRP A 579 -17.52 13.00 -18.83
CA TRP A 579 -17.60 11.53 -18.73
C TRP A 579 -18.92 11.10 -18.07
N LEU A 580 -19.63 10.19 -18.73
CA LEU A 580 -20.93 9.66 -18.29
C LEU A 580 -22.04 10.73 -18.11
N ALA A 581 -21.97 11.85 -18.84
CA ALA A 581 -23.09 12.79 -18.94
C ALA A 581 -24.31 12.10 -19.59
N LEU A 582 -25.26 11.66 -18.75
CA LEU A 582 -26.39 10.80 -19.13
C LEU A 582 -27.47 11.49 -19.98
N ASP A 583 -27.43 12.81 -20.09
CA ASP A 583 -28.35 13.65 -20.89
C ASP A 583 -27.97 13.71 -22.39
N ARG A 584 -26.88 13.04 -22.80
CA ARG A 584 -26.38 13.03 -24.17
C ARG A 584 -26.15 11.61 -24.71
N VAL A 585 -26.43 11.41 -25.99
CA VAL A 585 -26.24 10.12 -26.66
C VAL A 585 -24.77 9.93 -27.02
N GLY A 586 -24.09 9.03 -26.33
CA GLY A 586 -22.70 8.62 -26.56
C GLY A 586 -21.71 9.14 -25.53
N ALA A 587 -20.77 8.28 -25.11
CA ALA A 587 -19.78 8.55 -24.07
C ALA A 587 -18.80 9.70 -24.40
N ALA A 588 -18.75 10.14 -25.65
CA ALA A 588 -17.89 11.22 -26.16
C ALA A 588 -18.69 12.46 -26.58
N ALA A 589 -19.79 12.76 -25.91
CA ALA A 589 -20.66 13.86 -26.30
C ALA A 589 -20.13 15.20 -25.81
N GLY A 590 -19.57 15.93 -26.72
CA GLY A 590 -19.30 17.36 -26.60
C GLY A 590 -17.83 17.72 -26.72
N ASN A 591 -17.57 18.66 -27.61
CA ASN A 591 -16.29 19.36 -27.69
C ASN A 591 -16.09 20.20 -26.43
N VAL A 592 -15.70 19.57 -25.33
CA VAL A 592 -15.15 20.29 -24.18
C VAL A 592 -13.74 20.69 -24.58
N TYR A 593 -13.57 21.90 -24.98
CA TYR A 593 -12.24 22.48 -25.16
C TYR A 593 -11.63 22.70 -23.77
N GLY A 594 -10.83 21.71 -23.30
CA GLY A 594 -10.08 21.87 -22.08
C GLY A 594 -9.00 22.93 -22.27
N CYS A 595 -9.20 24.08 -21.70
CA CYS A 595 -8.17 25.13 -21.66
C CYS A 595 -7.38 25.01 -20.34
N LEU A 596 -6.58 23.96 -20.21
CA LEU A 596 -5.93 23.57 -18.97
C LEU A 596 -4.69 24.39 -18.65
N LEU A 597 -4.04 24.97 -19.67
CA LEU A 597 -2.93 25.90 -19.45
C LEU A 597 -3.33 27.17 -18.68
N TYR A 598 -4.63 27.52 -18.67
CA TYR A 598 -5.14 28.68 -17.92
C TYR A 598 -5.64 28.34 -16.51
N THR A 599 -5.92 27.08 -16.23
CA THR A 599 -6.52 26.65 -14.96
C THR A 599 -5.61 25.75 -14.12
N SER A 600 -4.59 25.15 -14.71
CA SER A 600 -3.59 24.39 -13.96
C SER A 600 -2.69 25.35 -13.20
N PRO A 601 -2.53 25.16 -11.88
CA PRO A 601 -1.58 25.95 -11.11
C PRO A 601 -0.18 25.73 -11.68
N SER A 602 0.41 26.79 -12.23
CA SER A 602 1.79 26.77 -12.69
C SER A 602 2.70 26.91 -11.46
N PRO A 603 3.86 26.22 -11.41
CA PRO A 603 4.87 26.50 -10.40
C PRO A 603 5.31 27.98 -10.34
N ARG A 604 5.04 28.76 -11.41
CA ARG A 604 5.28 30.20 -11.45
C ARG A 604 4.19 31.02 -10.77
N ASP A 605 2.96 30.49 -10.67
CA ASP A 605 1.84 31.23 -10.09
C ASP A 605 1.87 31.21 -8.55
N GLY A 606 2.48 30.19 -7.95
CA GLY A 606 2.72 30.13 -6.50
C GLY A 606 3.86 31.02 -5.99
N ALA A 607 4.66 31.59 -6.89
CA ALA A 607 5.77 32.48 -6.52
C ALA A 607 5.41 33.98 -6.53
N THR A 608 4.17 34.33 -6.89
CA THR A 608 3.72 35.73 -7.07
C THR A 608 2.45 36.08 -6.30
N SER A 609 1.98 35.23 -5.39
CA SER A 609 0.86 35.57 -4.49
C SER A 609 1.25 35.52 -3.02
#